data_37dcaab33c52d81bbfc6c10917e7e067
#
_entry.id   37dcaab33c52d81bbfc6c10917e7e067
#
_cell.length_a   1.000
_cell.length_b   1.000
_cell.length_c   1.000
_cell.angle_alpha   90.00
_cell.angle_beta   90.00
_cell.angle_gamma   90.00
#
_symmetry.space_group_name_H-M   'P 1'
#
loop_
_entity.id
_entity.type
_entity.pdbx_description
1 polymer ?
#
loop_
_entity_poly.entity_id
_entity_poly.type
_entity_poly.pdbx_seq_one_letter_code
_entity_poly.pdbx_strand_id
1 'polypeptide(L)'
;MTREFKIIITIFLLFFFSNQLSAFTKSLNNEIDVNNRIREISQNVRCLVCQNQSIDESNSELAKDLKILIKEKLILGDSNEEIYGFLKERYGDYILLKPPLNLNTVILWFLPFIVLMFGSILIFKIIKSNKRK
;
A
#
# COMPACT_ATOMS: atom_id res chain seq x y z
N MET A 1 -10.37 -11.72 61.86
CA MET A 1 -10.41 -10.50 61.01
C MET A 1 -9.20 -10.32 60.12
N THR A 2 -8.00 -10.84 60.44
CA THR A 2 -6.78 -10.60 59.63
C THR A 2 -6.63 -11.45 58.38
N ARG A 3 -7.21 -12.64 58.32
CA ARG A 3 -7.06 -13.57 57.19
C ARG A 3 -7.94 -13.20 56.01
N GLU A 4 -9.17 -12.83 56.26
CA GLU A 4 -10.13 -12.37 55.24
C GLU A 4 -9.68 -11.06 54.61
N PHE A 5 -9.12 -10.15 55.39
CA PHE A 5 -8.58 -8.87 54.90
C PHE A 5 -7.38 -9.06 53.99
N LYS A 6 -6.48 -10.02 54.26
CA LYS A 6 -5.36 -10.37 53.38
C LYS A 6 -5.83 -10.97 52.05
N ILE A 7 -6.86 -11.80 52.07
CA ILE A 7 -7.44 -12.42 50.86
C ILE A 7 -8.04 -11.32 49.96
N ILE A 8 -8.77 -10.36 50.53
CA ILE A 8 -9.38 -9.25 49.80
C ILE A 8 -8.29 -8.39 49.16
N ILE A 9 -7.23 -8.08 49.89
CA ILE A 9 -6.10 -7.30 49.36
C ILE A 9 -5.39 -8.02 48.21
N THR A 10 -5.14 -9.33 48.31
CA THR A 10 -4.52 -10.10 47.26
C THR A 10 -5.37 -10.18 46.01
N ILE A 11 -6.68 -10.36 46.11
CA ILE A 11 -7.62 -10.35 44.99
C ILE A 11 -7.64 -8.97 44.33
N PHE A 12 -7.64 -7.91 45.11
CA PHE A 12 -7.64 -6.53 44.62
C PHE A 12 -6.32 -6.23 43.84
N LEU A 13 -5.16 -6.65 44.38
CA LEU A 13 -3.88 -6.50 43.70
C LEU A 13 -3.82 -7.30 42.41
N LEU A 14 -4.30 -8.53 42.37
CA LEU A 14 -4.36 -9.35 41.17
C LEU A 14 -5.27 -8.72 40.11
N PHE A 15 -6.40 -8.19 40.49
CA PHE A 15 -7.33 -7.49 39.59
C PHE A 15 -6.70 -6.21 39.02
N PHE A 16 -6.00 -5.46 39.86
CA PHE A 16 -5.30 -4.23 39.42
C PHE A 16 -4.16 -4.53 38.45
N PHE A 17 -3.40 -5.61 38.69
CA PHE A 17 -2.29 -6.03 37.85
C PHE A 17 -2.77 -6.55 36.48
N SER A 18 -3.91 -7.26 36.45
CA SER A 18 -4.47 -7.76 35.17
C SER A 18 -4.94 -6.65 34.24
N ASN A 19 -5.46 -5.54 34.77
CA ASN A 19 -5.85 -4.38 33.96
C ASN A 19 -4.66 -3.64 33.33
N GLN A 20 -3.52 -3.60 34.01
CA GLN A 20 -2.31 -2.98 33.46
C GLN A 20 -1.74 -3.78 32.28
N LEU A 21 -1.79 -5.10 32.35
CA LEU A 21 -1.27 -5.97 31.29
C LEU A 21 -2.08 -5.84 29.98
N SER A 22 -3.40 -5.67 30.09
CA SER A 22 -4.27 -5.51 28.92
C SER A 22 -4.01 -4.20 28.16
N ALA A 23 -3.70 -3.12 28.86
CA ALA A 23 -3.35 -1.83 28.23
C ALA A 23 -2.00 -1.90 27.50
N PHE A 24 -1.03 -2.60 28.07
CA PHE A 24 0.29 -2.77 27.46
C PHE A 24 0.25 -3.62 26.17
N THR A 25 -0.51 -4.73 26.17
CA THR A 25 -0.66 -5.57 24.97
C THR A 25 -1.39 -4.84 23.84
N LYS A 26 -2.38 -4.01 24.16
CA LYS A 26 -3.11 -3.21 23.16
C LYS A 26 -2.20 -2.16 22.49
N SER A 27 -1.31 -1.52 23.27
CA SER A 27 -0.35 -0.55 22.73
C SER A 27 0.66 -1.22 21.78
N LEU A 28 1.19 -2.39 22.15
CA LEU A 28 2.13 -3.14 21.29
C LEU A 28 1.47 -3.60 19.99
N ASN A 29 0.22 -4.07 20.04
CA ASN A 29 -0.50 -4.52 18.85
C ASN A 29 -0.75 -3.36 17.87
N ASN A 30 -1.09 -2.17 18.37
CA ASN A 30 -1.27 -0.99 17.52
C ASN A 30 0.05 -0.56 16.86
N GLU A 31 1.16 -0.61 17.55
CA GLU A 31 2.47 -0.24 17.00
C GLU A 31 2.92 -1.23 15.92
N ILE A 32 2.71 -2.53 16.14
CA ILE A 32 3.01 -3.58 15.17
C ILE A 32 2.13 -3.40 13.92
N ASP A 33 0.85 -3.09 14.07
CA ASP A 33 -0.07 -2.87 12.95
C ASP A 33 0.35 -1.65 12.11
N VAL A 34 0.67 -0.53 12.75
CA VAL A 34 1.17 0.68 12.05
C VAL A 34 2.46 0.38 11.30
N ASN A 35 3.42 -0.32 11.91
CA ASN A 35 4.67 -0.67 11.25
C ASN A 35 4.47 -1.61 10.04
N ASN A 36 3.57 -2.57 10.15
CA ASN A 36 3.20 -3.45 9.03
C ASN A 36 2.57 -2.65 7.89
N ARG A 37 1.67 -1.72 8.19
CA ARG A 37 1.06 -0.83 7.18
C ARG A 37 2.08 0.10 6.53
N ILE A 38 3.01 0.68 7.31
CA ILE A 38 4.11 1.47 6.75
C ILE A 38 4.91 0.66 5.75
N ARG A 39 5.25 -0.59 6.09
CA ARG A 39 6.01 -1.48 5.23
C ARG A 39 5.23 -1.83 3.96
N GLU A 40 3.97 -2.18 4.08
CA GLU A 40 3.09 -2.48 2.94
C GLU A 40 3.00 -1.31 1.95
N ILE A 41 2.76 -0.10 2.45
CA ILE A 41 2.71 1.11 1.63
C ILE A 41 4.09 1.36 1.00
N SER A 42 5.17 1.26 1.78
CA SER A 42 6.54 1.50 1.33
C SER A 42 7.01 0.54 0.22
N GLN A 43 6.52 -0.69 0.21
CA GLN A 43 6.79 -1.68 -0.84
C GLN A 43 6.07 -1.35 -2.16
N ASN A 44 4.97 -0.60 -2.10
CA ASN A 44 4.20 -0.20 -3.29
C ASN A 44 4.59 1.18 -3.82
N VAL A 45 5.43 1.93 -3.10
CA VAL A 45 5.90 3.27 -3.47
C VAL A 45 7.33 3.21 -3.99
N ARG A 46 7.57 3.83 -5.14
CA ARG A 46 8.88 3.88 -5.82
C ARG A 46 9.77 4.95 -5.21
N CYS A 47 11.03 4.63 -5.00
CA CYS A 47 12.04 5.63 -4.72
C CYS A 47 12.43 6.37 -6.01
N LEU A 48 12.15 7.68 -6.08
CA LEU A 48 12.34 8.49 -7.28
C LEU A 48 13.82 8.73 -7.64
N VAL A 49 14.72 8.58 -6.69
CA VAL A 49 16.19 8.77 -6.86
C VAL A 49 16.97 7.45 -6.92
N CYS A 50 16.28 6.31 -6.78
CA CYS A 50 16.88 4.99 -6.78
C CYS A 50 16.50 4.24 -8.06
N GLN A 51 17.37 3.36 -8.53
CA GLN A 51 17.18 2.59 -9.77
C GLN A 51 16.00 1.61 -9.69
N ASN A 52 14.78 2.15 -9.71
CA ASN A 52 13.53 1.38 -9.73
C ASN A 52 13.21 0.55 -8.46
N GLN A 53 13.86 0.87 -7.34
CA GLN A 53 13.61 0.22 -6.05
C GLN A 53 12.39 0.84 -5.34
N SER A 54 11.76 0.05 -4.47
CA SER A 54 10.76 0.58 -3.53
C SER A 54 11.42 1.46 -2.45
N ILE A 55 10.64 2.32 -1.81
CA ILE A 55 11.18 3.08 -0.66
C ILE A 55 11.47 2.16 0.53
N ASP A 56 10.88 0.96 0.59
CA ASP A 56 11.17 -0.03 1.64
C ASP A 56 12.59 -0.57 1.52
N GLU A 57 13.04 -0.84 0.29
CA GLU A 57 14.36 -1.38 -0.02
C GLU A 57 15.46 -0.31 -0.07
N SER A 58 15.07 0.96 -0.24
CA SER A 58 16.01 2.05 -0.39
C SER A 58 16.47 2.62 0.95
N ASN A 59 17.78 2.90 1.06
CA ASN A 59 18.40 3.60 2.18
C ASN A 59 18.66 5.09 1.91
N SER A 60 18.15 5.65 0.80
CA SER A 60 18.31 7.07 0.48
C SER A 60 17.61 7.97 1.51
N GLU A 61 18.10 9.21 1.66
CA GLU A 61 17.45 10.19 2.55
C GLU A 61 16.00 10.43 2.16
N LEU A 62 15.73 10.59 0.86
CA LEU A 62 14.36 10.75 0.36
C LEU A 62 13.44 9.58 0.74
N ALA A 63 13.94 8.34 0.68
CA ALA A 63 13.16 7.18 1.09
C ALA A 63 12.83 7.18 2.58
N LYS A 64 13.77 7.64 3.42
CA LYS A 64 13.53 7.79 4.86
C LYS A 64 12.50 8.87 5.15
N ASP A 65 12.58 10.02 4.49
CA ASP A 65 11.63 11.12 4.64
C ASP A 65 10.22 10.70 4.22
N LEU A 66 10.10 9.97 3.11
CA LEU A 66 8.82 9.43 2.66
C LEU A 66 8.23 8.41 3.66
N LYS A 67 9.06 7.56 4.28
CA LYS A 67 8.59 6.63 5.33
C LYS A 67 8.10 7.39 6.56
N ILE A 68 8.77 8.48 6.96
CA ILE A 68 8.34 9.34 8.07
C ILE A 68 6.99 9.98 7.74
N LEU A 69 6.85 10.54 6.55
CA LEU A 69 5.60 11.15 6.07
C LEU A 69 4.44 10.14 6.07
N ILE A 70 4.67 8.91 5.58
CA ILE A 70 3.67 7.84 5.58
C ILE A 70 3.28 7.50 7.03
N LYS A 71 4.24 7.41 7.94
CA LYS A 71 4.00 7.16 9.36
C LYS A 71 3.13 8.25 9.99
N GLU A 72 3.43 9.50 9.73
CA GLU A 72 2.65 10.64 10.23
C GLU A 72 1.20 10.59 9.74
N LYS A 73 1.00 10.31 8.46
CA LYS A 73 -0.32 10.17 7.85
C LYS A 73 -1.12 9.01 8.47
N LEU A 74 -0.50 7.86 8.68
CA LEU A 74 -1.12 6.72 9.35
C LEU A 74 -1.50 7.02 10.81
N ILE A 75 -0.69 7.78 11.54
CA ILE A 75 -1.00 8.21 12.92
C ILE A 75 -2.19 9.17 12.94
N LEU A 76 -2.34 10.02 11.92
CA LEU A 76 -3.50 10.90 11.75
C LEU A 76 -4.78 10.14 11.39
N GLY A 77 -4.68 8.85 11.04
CA GLY A 77 -5.82 7.98 10.74
C GLY A 77 -6.15 7.88 9.26
N ASP A 78 -5.29 8.41 8.36
CA ASP A 78 -5.49 8.31 6.93
C ASP A 78 -5.50 6.83 6.48
N SER A 79 -6.35 6.51 5.51
CA SER A 79 -6.38 5.18 4.87
C SER A 79 -5.21 5.01 3.90
N ASN A 80 -4.92 3.77 3.52
CA ASN A 80 -3.85 3.49 2.55
C ASN A 80 -4.13 4.20 1.21
N GLU A 81 -5.39 4.23 0.77
CA GLU A 81 -5.85 4.87 -0.47
C GLU A 81 -5.64 6.38 -0.45
N GLU A 82 -5.93 7.04 0.68
CA GLU A 82 -5.71 8.47 0.85
C GLU A 82 -4.22 8.81 0.82
N ILE A 83 -3.39 7.98 1.44
CA ILE A 83 -1.93 8.14 1.41
C ILE A 83 -1.40 7.98 -0.03
N TYR A 84 -1.85 6.96 -0.77
CA TYR A 84 -1.47 6.81 -2.19
C TYR A 84 -1.96 7.97 -3.04
N GLY A 85 -3.18 8.48 -2.81
CA GLY A 85 -3.72 9.67 -3.45
C GLY A 85 -2.86 10.90 -3.23
N PHE A 86 -2.48 11.16 -1.98
CA PHE A 86 -1.61 12.27 -1.60
C PHE A 86 -0.22 12.17 -2.25
N LEU A 87 0.39 10.99 -2.24
CA LEU A 87 1.69 10.77 -2.85
C LEU A 87 1.63 10.96 -4.38
N LYS A 88 0.55 10.49 -5.01
CA LYS A 88 0.30 10.63 -6.44
C LYS A 88 0.08 12.09 -6.85
N GLU A 89 -0.66 12.86 -6.08
CA GLU A 89 -0.90 14.28 -6.33
C GLU A 89 0.41 15.10 -6.26
N ARG A 90 1.30 14.77 -5.32
CA ARG A 90 2.52 15.50 -5.09
C ARG A 90 3.68 15.10 -6.00
N TYR A 91 3.79 13.82 -6.34
CA TYR A 91 4.93 13.25 -7.08
C TYR A 91 4.53 12.63 -8.43
N GLY A 92 3.24 12.62 -8.76
CA GLY A 92 2.70 12.05 -9.98
C GLY A 92 2.44 10.55 -9.91
N ASP A 93 1.76 10.03 -10.95
CA ASP A 93 1.39 8.60 -11.04
C ASP A 93 2.58 7.64 -11.03
N TYR A 94 3.75 8.13 -11.42
CA TYR A 94 4.99 7.35 -11.51
C TYR A 94 5.53 6.88 -10.15
N ILE A 95 5.08 7.51 -9.04
CA ILE A 95 5.51 7.12 -7.69
C ILE A 95 4.99 5.74 -7.29
N LEU A 96 3.92 5.26 -7.89
CA LEU A 96 3.37 3.94 -7.61
C LEU A 96 4.06 2.87 -8.45
N LEU A 97 4.51 1.79 -7.80
CA LEU A 97 5.09 0.62 -8.50
C LEU A 97 4.03 -0.15 -9.29
N LYS A 98 2.79 -0.18 -8.78
CA LYS A 98 1.65 -0.77 -9.50
C LYS A 98 0.95 0.35 -10.28
N PRO A 99 0.92 0.28 -11.62
CA PRO A 99 0.24 1.30 -12.42
C PRO A 99 -1.27 1.29 -12.10
N PRO A 100 -1.87 2.47 -11.89
CA PRO A 100 -3.31 2.55 -11.71
C PRO A 100 -4.00 2.11 -13.03
N LEU A 101 -5.01 1.25 -12.93
CA LEU A 101 -5.86 0.85 -14.05
C LEU A 101 -6.84 2.00 -14.37
N ASN A 102 -6.37 3.04 -15.01
CA ASN A 102 -7.20 4.15 -15.50
C ASN A 102 -7.70 3.86 -16.92
N LEU A 103 -8.84 4.45 -17.31
CA LEU A 103 -9.40 4.32 -18.66
C LEU A 103 -8.37 4.60 -19.77
N ASN A 104 -7.51 5.59 -19.58
CA ASN A 104 -6.45 5.93 -20.52
C ASN A 104 -5.41 4.81 -20.67
N THR A 105 -5.11 4.09 -19.59
CA THR A 105 -4.17 2.95 -19.60
C THR A 105 -4.80 1.72 -20.24
N VAL A 106 -6.10 1.48 -20.04
CA VAL A 106 -6.85 0.40 -20.66
C VAL A 106 -6.84 0.52 -22.19
N ILE A 107 -7.06 1.73 -22.72
CA ILE A 107 -7.00 1.99 -24.18
C ILE A 107 -5.63 1.60 -24.74
N LEU A 108 -4.55 1.94 -24.03
CA LEU A 108 -3.18 1.61 -24.45
C LEU A 108 -2.94 0.09 -24.50
N TRP A 109 -3.52 -0.66 -23.57
CA TRP A 109 -3.43 -2.13 -23.54
C TRP A 109 -4.21 -2.81 -24.67
N PHE A 110 -5.35 -2.25 -25.07
CA PHE A 110 -6.17 -2.81 -26.16
C PHE A 110 -5.75 -2.36 -27.56
N LEU A 111 -4.97 -1.28 -27.68
CA LEU A 111 -4.51 -0.71 -28.95
C LEU A 111 -3.80 -1.74 -29.86
N PRO A 112 -2.85 -2.58 -29.39
CA PRO A 112 -2.19 -3.57 -30.24
C PRO A 112 -3.16 -4.62 -30.80
N PHE A 113 -4.17 -5.02 -30.03
CA PHE A 113 -5.18 -5.98 -30.50
C PHE A 113 -6.07 -5.36 -31.57
N ILE A 114 -6.46 -4.10 -31.43
CA ILE A 114 -7.24 -3.36 -32.42
C ILE A 114 -6.46 -3.25 -33.73
N VAL A 115 -5.18 -2.88 -33.68
CA VAL A 115 -4.32 -2.75 -34.85
C VAL A 115 -4.15 -4.11 -35.57
N LEU A 116 -3.93 -5.20 -34.81
CA LEU A 116 -3.82 -6.55 -35.38
C LEU A 116 -5.13 -6.99 -36.04
N MET A 117 -6.28 -6.72 -35.42
CA MET A 117 -7.60 -7.07 -35.98
C MET A 117 -7.86 -6.32 -37.29
N PHE A 118 -7.60 -4.99 -37.29
CA PHE A 118 -7.74 -4.18 -38.52
C PHE A 118 -6.80 -4.65 -39.65
N GLY A 119 -5.51 -4.88 -39.29
CA GLY A 119 -4.51 -5.40 -40.24
C GLY A 119 -4.92 -6.74 -40.84
N SER A 120 -5.41 -7.68 -40.04
CA SER A 120 -5.92 -8.97 -40.49
C SER A 120 -7.08 -8.84 -41.48
N ILE A 121 -8.05 -7.97 -41.16
CA ILE A 121 -9.22 -7.72 -42.04
C ILE A 121 -8.78 -7.15 -43.38
N LEU A 122 -7.83 -6.18 -43.39
CA LEU A 122 -7.32 -5.59 -44.62
C LEU A 122 -6.60 -6.64 -45.48
N ILE A 123 -5.71 -7.45 -44.90
CA ILE A 123 -4.97 -8.51 -45.59
C ILE A 123 -5.97 -9.53 -46.20
N PHE A 124 -6.96 -9.94 -45.42
CA PHE A 124 -7.96 -10.89 -45.87
C PHE A 124 -8.80 -10.36 -47.07
N LYS A 125 -9.12 -9.06 -47.03
CA LYS A 125 -9.83 -8.36 -48.12
C LYS A 125 -8.99 -8.28 -49.39
N ILE A 126 -7.69 -8.00 -49.27
CA ILE A 126 -6.75 -7.93 -50.42
C ILE A 126 -6.59 -9.31 -51.05
N ILE A 127 -6.37 -10.37 -50.25
CA ILE A 127 -6.18 -11.73 -50.73
C ILE A 127 -7.47 -12.23 -51.45
N LYS A 128 -8.63 -11.94 -50.88
CA LYS A 128 -9.93 -12.31 -51.47
C LYS A 128 -10.21 -11.56 -52.77
N SER A 129 -9.81 -10.29 -52.86
CA SER A 129 -9.94 -9.48 -54.10
C SER A 129 -9.05 -10.00 -55.21
N ASN A 130 -7.86 -10.46 -54.90
CA ASN A 130 -6.88 -10.94 -55.87
C ASN A 130 -7.22 -12.34 -56.44
N LYS A 131 -7.96 -13.15 -55.69
CA LYS A 131 -8.48 -14.48 -56.15
C LYS A 131 -9.70 -14.38 -57.10
N ARG A 132 -10.25 -13.18 -57.31
CA ARG A 132 -11.39 -12.96 -58.21
C ARG A 132 -11.01 -12.42 -59.57
N LYS A 133 -9.71 -12.15 -59.79
CA LYS A 133 -9.12 -11.87 -61.10
C LYS A 133 -8.45 -13.13 -61.68
#